data_2e7ac04f3bc91fa325ec45dc7e19fea0
#
_entry.id   2e7ac04f3bc91fa325ec45dc7e19fea0
#
_cell.length_a   1.000
_cell.length_b   1.000
_cell.length_c   1.000
_cell.angle_alpha   90.00
_cell.angle_beta   90.00
_cell.angle_gamma   90.00
#
_symmetry.space_group_name_H-M   'P 1'
#
loop_
_entity.id
_entity.type
_entity.pdbx_description
1 polymer ?
#
loop_
_entity_poly.entity_id
_entity_poly.type
_entity_poly.pdbx_seq_one_letter_code
_entity_poly.pdbx_strand_id
1 'polypeptide(L)'
;MGESRKLAAILVADVVGYSRLAGADEDRTLSRLRGLRSDLIDPAIAAHHGRIVKRTGDGSIIEFRSVVDAVRCAIEVMTGLIERNAGVPPERRIEFRVGIHLGDIVEESDGDLMGEGVNIAARLEGIAAPGAICLSEDAYRQVKGRLDLAVSDLGAIPLKNIAEPVHVYSLKVGQPAQAKPAATVAAAKSESATTLPKPRAFLRFPALSCAGRRSRSRASRGGGLCLACGLRATFHDGFRRRQASQCAAPFDRCVAV
;
A
#
# COMPACT_ATOMS: atom_id res chain seq x y z
N MET A 1 -9.40 -29.05 -11.91
CA MET A 1 -9.06 -29.05 -10.46
C MET A 1 -9.74 -27.82 -9.90
N GLY A 2 -10.43 -27.92 -8.76
CA GLY A 2 -11.22 -26.81 -8.23
C GLY A 2 -10.34 -25.80 -7.49
N GLU A 3 -10.80 -24.56 -7.46
CA GLU A 3 -10.29 -23.51 -6.58
C GLU A 3 -10.27 -23.98 -5.14
N SER A 4 -9.19 -23.74 -4.43
CA SER A 4 -9.01 -24.16 -3.04
C SER A 4 -8.88 -22.91 -2.15
N ARG A 5 -9.78 -22.75 -1.17
CA ARG A 5 -9.67 -21.71 -0.14
C ARG A 5 -8.81 -22.17 1.01
N LYS A 6 -7.97 -21.29 1.49
CA LYS A 6 -7.11 -21.55 2.66
C LYS A 6 -6.76 -20.25 3.39
N LEU A 7 -6.45 -20.37 4.67
CA LEU A 7 -5.87 -19.29 5.46
C LEU A 7 -4.35 -19.30 5.30
N ALA A 8 -3.77 -18.20 4.89
CA ALA A 8 -2.32 -18.08 4.74
C ALA A 8 -1.80 -16.68 5.12
N ALA A 9 -0.52 -16.61 5.45
CA ALA A 9 0.17 -15.34 5.60
C ALA A 9 0.73 -14.92 4.23
N ILE A 10 0.30 -13.76 3.76
CA ILE A 10 0.73 -13.20 2.49
C ILE A 10 1.68 -12.03 2.76
N LEU A 11 2.85 -12.11 2.15
CA LEU A 11 3.85 -11.06 2.13
C LEU A 11 3.92 -10.48 0.71
N VAL A 12 3.71 -9.18 0.61
CA VAL A 12 3.95 -8.42 -0.63
C VAL A 12 5.12 -7.49 -0.39
N ALA A 13 6.08 -7.51 -1.29
CA ALA A 13 7.25 -6.65 -1.24
C ALA A 13 7.44 -5.95 -2.59
N ASP A 14 7.84 -4.69 -2.57
CA ASP A 14 8.09 -3.87 -3.76
C ASP A 14 9.29 -2.94 -3.56
N VAL A 15 9.98 -2.59 -4.65
CA VAL A 15 11.14 -1.70 -4.62
C VAL A 15 10.68 -0.23 -4.61
N VAL A 16 11.16 0.52 -3.65
CA VAL A 16 10.85 1.95 -3.54
C VAL A 16 11.42 2.74 -4.72
N GLY A 17 10.52 3.35 -5.50
CA GLY A 17 10.95 4.23 -6.59
C GLY A 17 11.70 3.52 -7.71
N TYR A 18 11.37 2.29 -8.03
CA TYR A 18 12.01 1.48 -9.07
C TYR A 18 12.10 2.22 -10.41
N SER A 19 11.03 2.85 -10.87
CA SER A 19 11.04 3.60 -12.13
C SER A 19 12.08 4.72 -12.15
N ARG A 20 12.34 5.36 -11.01
CA ARG A 20 13.39 6.40 -10.88
C ARG A 20 14.78 5.77 -10.95
N LEU A 21 14.98 4.62 -10.29
CA LEU A 21 16.26 3.90 -10.31
C LEU A 21 16.57 3.37 -11.71
N ALA A 22 15.59 2.75 -12.36
CA ALA A 22 15.71 2.23 -13.73
C ALA A 22 15.90 3.37 -14.74
N GLY A 23 15.20 4.49 -14.59
CA GLY A 23 15.37 5.66 -15.46
C GLY A 23 16.76 6.30 -15.35
N ALA A 24 17.47 6.12 -14.23
CA ALA A 24 18.83 6.62 -14.07
C ALA A 24 19.89 5.66 -14.66
N ASP A 25 19.71 4.36 -14.48
CA ASP A 25 20.63 3.29 -14.97
C ASP A 25 19.89 1.95 -14.88
N GLU A 26 19.25 1.53 -15.96
CA GLU A 26 18.40 0.34 -15.99
C GLU A 26 19.21 -0.94 -15.83
N ASP A 27 20.27 -1.10 -16.62
CA ASP A 27 21.08 -2.33 -16.62
C ASP A 27 21.71 -2.58 -15.25
N ARG A 28 22.24 -1.55 -14.64
CA ARG A 28 22.82 -1.62 -13.29
C ARG A 28 21.78 -1.90 -12.24
N THR A 29 20.61 -1.26 -12.31
CA THR A 29 19.51 -1.48 -11.36
C THR A 29 18.99 -2.90 -11.45
N LEU A 30 18.76 -3.42 -12.66
CA LEU A 30 18.35 -4.79 -12.91
C LEU A 30 19.39 -5.81 -12.43
N SER A 31 20.67 -5.58 -12.74
CA SER A 31 21.76 -6.45 -12.30
C SER A 31 21.83 -6.53 -10.78
N ARG A 32 21.76 -5.37 -10.09
CA ARG A 32 21.75 -5.33 -8.62
C ARG A 32 20.53 -6.01 -8.04
N LEU A 33 19.33 -5.77 -8.59
CA LEU A 33 18.10 -6.41 -8.11
C LEU A 33 18.15 -7.93 -8.28
N ARG A 34 18.69 -8.42 -9.40
CA ARG A 34 18.90 -9.85 -9.62
C ARG A 34 19.88 -10.44 -8.59
N GLY A 35 20.99 -9.75 -8.32
CA GLY A 35 21.95 -10.17 -7.30
C GLY A 35 21.32 -10.16 -5.89
N LEU A 36 20.53 -9.15 -5.54
CA LEU A 36 19.81 -9.13 -4.26
C LEU A 36 18.81 -10.30 -4.13
N ARG A 37 18.15 -10.66 -5.23
CA ARG A 37 17.22 -11.80 -5.24
C ARG A 37 17.97 -13.11 -5.03
N SER A 38 19.05 -13.37 -5.79
CA SER A 38 19.80 -14.62 -5.71
C SER A 38 20.53 -14.79 -4.37
N ASP A 39 21.10 -13.71 -3.83
CA ASP A 39 22.07 -13.80 -2.74
C ASP A 39 21.44 -13.49 -1.35
N LEU A 40 20.23 -12.94 -1.30
CA LEU A 40 19.59 -12.56 -0.07
C LEU A 40 18.11 -12.97 -0.02
N ILE A 41 17.30 -12.52 -0.99
CA ILE A 41 15.84 -12.60 -0.86
C ILE A 41 15.37 -14.05 -1.01
N ASP A 42 15.78 -14.74 -2.08
CA ASP A 42 15.34 -16.10 -2.36
C ASP A 42 15.85 -17.11 -1.31
N PRO A 43 17.12 -17.03 -0.86
CA PRO A 43 17.58 -17.85 0.25
C PRO A 43 16.82 -17.62 1.57
N ALA A 44 16.54 -16.36 1.91
CA ALA A 44 15.77 -16.03 3.11
C ALA A 44 14.32 -16.57 3.04
N ILE A 45 13.66 -16.42 1.87
CA ILE A 45 12.31 -16.97 1.66
C ILE A 45 12.33 -18.50 1.85
N ALA A 46 13.31 -19.19 1.27
CA ALA A 46 13.45 -20.64 1.39
C ALA A 46 13.74 -21.08 2.84
N ALA A 47 14.63 -20.37 3.55
CA ALA A 47 14.98 -20.66 4.93
C ALA A 47 13.78 -20.53 5.88
N HIS A 48 12.86 -19.61 5.58
CA HIS A 48 11.62 -19.40 6.33
C HIS A 48 10.40 -20.13 5.73
N HIS A 49 10.60 -21.13 4.89
CA HIS A 49 9.55 -21.97 4.29
C HIS A 49 8.50 -21.18 3.49
N GLY A 50 8.90 -20.06 2.87
CA GLY A 50 8.06 -19.26 2.00
C GLY A 50 7.98 -19.85 0.60
N ARG A 51 6.83 -19.66 -0.06
CA ARG A 51 6.62 -19.98 -1.47
C ARG A 51 6.48 -18.67 -2.26
N ILE A 52 7.33 -18.46 -3.23
CA ILE A 52 7.16 -17.36 -4.16
C ILE A 52 6.02 -17.70 -5.09
N VAL A 53 4.95 -16.91 -5.03
CA VAL A 53 3.75 -17.08 -5.86
C VAL A 53 3.97 -16.38 -7.19
N LYS A 54 4.36 -15.11 -7.12
CA LYS A 54 4.48 -14.26 -8.30
C LYS A 54 5.57 -13.21 -8.13
N ARG A 55 6.24 -12.89 -9.24
CA ARG A 55 7.14 -11.73 -9.34
C ARG A 55 6.58 -10.75 -10.34
N THR A 56 6.46 -9.50 -9.93
CA THR A 56 5.89 -8.40 -10.72
C THR A 56 6.99 -7.38 -11.07
N GLY A 57 7.98 -7.82 -11.87
CA GLY A 57 9.10 -6.94 -12.20
C GLY A 57 9.98 -6.63 -10.99
N ASP A 58 9.72 -5.56 -10.28
CA ASP A 58 10.40 -5.11 -9.04
C ASP A 58 9.80 -5.68 -7.76
N GLY A 59 8.52 -6.06 -7.77
CA GLY A 59 7.82 -6.63 -6.63
C GLY A 59 7.79 -8.16 -6.58
N SER A 60 7.25 -8.69 -5.47
CA SER A 60 7.03 -10.13 -5.26
C SER A 60 5.85 -10.37 -4.33
N ILE A 61 5.09 -11.42 -4.60
CA ILE A 61 4.05 -11.97 -3.73
C ILE A 61 4.54 -13.31 -3.21
N ILE A 62 4.61 -13.46 -1.90
CA ILE A 62 5.13 -14.64 -1.23
C ILE A 62 4.08 -15.14 -0.24
N GLU A 63 3.86 -16.44 -0.24
CA GLU A 63 3.00 -17.14 0.71
C GLU A 63 3.84 -17.81 1.80
N PHE A 64 3.36 -17.72 3.03
CA PHE A 64 3.90 -18.45 4.18
C PHE A 64 2.78 -19.17 4.92
N ARG A 65 3.09 -20.34 5.48
CA ARG A 65 2.17 -21.05 6.37
C ARG A 65 2.08 -20.42 7.76
N SER A 66 3.09 -19.62 8.12
CA SER A 66 3.21 -18.98 9.44
C SER A 66 3.50 -17.49 9.27
N VAL A 67 2.73 -16.65 9.95
CA VAL A 67 3.00 -15.20 10.04
C VAL A 67 4.34 -14.93 10.70
N VAL A 68 4.74 -15.76 11.67
CA VAL A 68 6.03 -15.62 12.38
C VAL A 68 7.18 -15.79 11.38
N ASP A 69 7.09 -16.78 10.50
CA ASP A 69 8.10 -17.03 9.49
C ASP A 69 8.12 -15.91 8.43
N ALA A 70 6.95 -15.42 8.02
CA ALA A 70 6.85 -14.27 7.12
C ALA A 70 7.54 -13.02 7.70
N VAL A 71 7.29 -12.72 8.97
CA VAL A 71 7.89 -11.54 9.64
C VAL A 71 9.39 -11.73 9.85
N ARG A 72 9.86 -12.92 10.25
CA ARG A 72 11.30 -13.22 10.36
C ARG A 72 12.01 -13.08 9.04
N CYS A 73 11.45 -13.65 7.96
CA CYS A 73 11.96 -13.49 6.61
C CYS A 73 12.08 -12.03 6.22
N ALA A 74 11.04 -11.24 6.44
CA ALA A 74 11.06 -9.81 6.13
C ALA A 74 12.13 -9.05 6.91
N ILE A 75 12.31 -9.34 8.20
CA ILE A 75 13.34 -8.71 9.04
C ILE A 75 14.74 -9.07 8.54
N GLU A 76 14.99 -10.34 8.23
CA GLU A 76 16.27 -10.82 7.71
C GLU A 76 16.62 -10.12 6.39
N VAL A 77 15.68 -10.09 5.45
CA VAL A 77 15.85 -9.40 4.16
C VAL A 77 16.13 -7.91 4.36
N MET A 78 15.36 -7.23 5.22
CA MET A 78 15.55 -5.81 5.47
C MET A 78 16.90 -5.51 6.15
N THR A 79 17.34 -6.35 7.09
CA THR A 79 18.66 -6.24 7.73
C THR A 79 19.78 -6.39 6.70
N GLY A 80 19.72 -7.43 5.87
CA GLY A 80 20.70 -7.65 4.81
C GLY A 80 20.70 -6.55 3.74
N LEU A 81 19.58 -5.90 3.50
CA LEU A 81 19.50 -4.73 2.61
C LEU A 81 20.18 -3.50 3.20
N ILE A 82 20.05 -3.26 4.51
CA ILE A 82 20.74 -2.17 5.21
C ILE A 82 22.25 -2.33 5.05
N GLU A 83 22.75 -3.55 5.25
CA GLU A 83 24.18 -3.86 5.11
C GLU A 83 24.67 -3.64 3.67
N ARG A 84 23.91 -4.11 2.66
CA ARG A 84 24.25 -3.97 1.24
C ARG A 84 24.11 -2.54 0.70
N ASN A 85 23.34 -1.71 1.36
CA ASN A 85 23.22 -0.29 1.07
C ASN A 85 24.26 0.56 1.82
N ALA A 86 25.06 -0.02 2.72
CA ALA A 86 26.13 0.68 3.39
C ALA A 86 27.13 1.25 2.37
N GLY A 87 27.41 2.56 2.46
CA GLY A 87 28.29 3.25 1.50
C GLY A 87 27.66 3.55 0.12
N VAL A 88 26.43 3.10 -0.14
CA VAL A 88 25.72 3.44 -1.40
C VAL A 88 25.02 4.80 -1.21
N PRO A 89 25.20 5.76 -2.16
CA PRO A 89 24.50 7.03 -2.14
C PRO A 89 22.97 6.85 -2.08
N PRO A 90 22.24 7.68 -1.33
CA PRO A 90 20.80 7.51 -1.09
C PRO A 90 19.96 7.36 -2.37
N GLU A 91 20.31 8.11 -3.42
CA GLU A 91 19.62 8.09 -4.71
C GLU A 91 19.78 6.77 -5.49
N ARG A 92 20.75 5.94 -5.11
CA ARG A 92 21.06 4.65 -5.73
C ARG A 92 20.73 3.46 -4.83
N ARG A 93 20.24 3.69 -3.62
CA ARG A 93 19.86 2.60 -2.70
C ARG A 93 18.65 1.85 -3.25
N ILE A 94 18.69 0.54 -3.11
CA ILE A 94 17.51 -0.31 -3.34
C ILE A 94 16.90 -0.55 -1.96
N GLU A 95 15.76 0.04 -1.74
CA GLU A 95 14.96 -0.12 -0.52
C GLU A 95 13.65 -0.80 -0.87
N PHE A 96 13.16 -1.63 0.01
CA PHE A 96 11.86 -2.30 -0.16
C PHE A 96 10.83 -1.73 0.80
N ARG A 97 9.58 -1.86 0.41
CA ARG A 97 8.40 -1.76 1.28
C ARG A 97 7.80 -3.14 1.39
N VAL A 98 7.30 -3.50 2.55
CA VAL A 98 6.70 -4.81 2.78
C VAL A 98 5.36 -4.66 3.47
N GLY A 99 4.34 -5.36 2.95
CA GLY A 99 3.04 -5.54 3.57
C GLY A 99 2.81 -7.00 3.92
N ILE A 100 2.38 -7.29 5.15
CA ILE A 100 2.08 -8.66 5.60
C ILE A 100 0.66 -8.72 6.18
N HIS A 101 -0.13 -9.66 5.68
CA HIS A 101 -1.48 -9.92 6.14
C HIS A 101 -1.71 -11.41 6.34
N LEU A 102 -2.52 -11.77 7.33
CA LEU A 102 -3.06 -13.11 7.52
C LEU A 102 -4.53 -13.09 7.11
N GLY A 103 -4.88 -13.82 6.07
CA GLY A 103 -6.24 -13.81 5.57
C GLY A 103 -6.61 -15.02 4.73
N ASP A 104 -7.88 -15.08 4.38
CA ASP A 104 -8.42 -16.08 3.47
C ASP A 104 -8.02 -15.77 2.04
N ILE A 105 -7.56 -16.78 1.34
CA ILE A 105 -7.10 -16.70 -0.04
C ILE A 105 -7.66 -17.85 -0.86
N VAL A 106 -7.74 -17.63 -2.16
CA VAL A 106 -8.09 -18.66 -3.16
C VAL A 106 -6.83 -19.00 -3.94
N GLU A 107 -6.47 -20.27 -3.97
CA GLU A 107 -5.40 -20.78 -4.81
C GLU A 107 -6.00 -21.33 -6.11
N GLU A 108 -5.56 -20.78 -7.22
CA GLU A 108 -5.97 -21.21 -8.56
C GLU A 108 -5.19 -22.44 -9.02
N SER A 109 -5.63 -23.06 -10.10
CA SER A 109 -5.03 -24.29 -10.63
C SER A 109 -3.60 -24.11 -11.14
N ASP A 110 -3.20 -22.90 -11.50
CA ASP A 110 -1.84 -22.52 -11.91
C ASP A 110 -0.93 -22.15 -10.72
N GLY A 111 -1.47 -22.15 -9.49
CA GLY A 111 -0.77 -21.81 -8.27
C GLY A 111 -0.75 -20.31 -7.96
N ASP A 112 -1.43 -19.45 -8.75
CA ASP A 112 -1.61 -18.03 -8.41
C ASP A 112 -2.57 -17.88 -7.22
N LEU A 113 -2.45 -16.79 -6.49
CA LEU A 113 -3.26 -16.52 -5.32
C LEU A 113 -4.13 -15.31 -5.56
N MET A 114 -5.41 -15.48 -5.26
CA MET A 114 -6.42 -14.42 -5.35
C MET A 114 -7.17 -14.25 -4.03
N GLY A 115 -7.93 -13.18 -3.94
CA GLY A 115 -8.81 -12.90 -2.82
C GLY A 115 -8.46 -11.63 -2.06
N GLU A 116 -9.28 -11.36 -1.05
CA GLU A 116 -9.16 -10.14 -0.24
C GLU A 116 -7.85 -10.11 0.55
N GLY A 117 -7.38 -11.27 1.02
CA GLY A 117 -6.12 -11.36 1.77
C GLY A 117 -4.90 -10.87 0.96
N VAL A 118 -4.83 -11.20 -0.33
CA VAL A 118 -3.76 -10.72 -1.23
C VAL A 118 -3.89 -9.21 -1.46
N ASN A 119 -5.13 -8.73 -1.65
CA ASN A 119 -5.39 -7.31 -1.87
C ASN A 119 -5.02 -6.47 -0.64
N ILE A 120 -5.37 -6.93 0.57
CA ILE A 120 -4.98 -6.24 1.82
C ILE A 120 -3.46 -6.18 1.96
N ALA A 121 -2.75 -7.29 1.75
CA ALA A 121 -1.28 -7.33 1.82
C ALA A 121 -0.64 -6.33 0.83
N ALA A 122 -1.15 -6.24 -0.40
CA ALA A 122 -0.69 -5.28 -1.41
C ALA A 122 -0.98 -3.82 -1.01
N ARG A 123 -2.11 -3.54 -0.35
CA ARG A 123 -2.40 -2.18 0.16
C ARG A 123 -1.52 -1.82 1.35
N LEU A 124 -1.21 -2.77 2.22
CA LEU A 124 -0.28 -2.57 3.34
C LEU A 124 1.13 -2.23 2.85
N GLU A 125 1.59 -2.93 1.79
CA GLU A 125 2.85 -2.58 1.12
C GLU A 125 2.83 -1.14 0.62
N GLY A 126 1.75 -0.74 -0.09
CA GLY A 126 1.64 0.59 -0.67
C GLY A 126 1.63 1.75 0.33
N ILE A 127 1.25 1.52 1.59
CA ILE A 127 1.30 2.54 2.67
C ILE A 127 2.56 2.43 3.53
N ALA A 128 3.36 1.40 3.35
CA ALA A 128 4.60 1.23 4.11
C ALA A 128 5.63 2.31 3.74
N ALA A 129 6.31 2.84 4.74
CA ALA A 129 7.45 3.72 4.50
C ALA A 129 8.63 2.95 3.90
N PRO A 130 9.55 3.61 3.18
CA PRO A 130 10.79 2.99 2.72
C PRO A 130 11.53 2.27 3.86
N GLY A 131 11.92 1.02 3.65
CA GLY A 131 12.59 0.21 4.66
C GLY A 131 11.70 -0.28 5.81
N ALA A 132 10.38 -0.11 5.73
CA ALA A 132 9.46 -0.54 6.77
C ALA A 132 8.62 -1.76 6.33
N ILE A 133 8.13 -2.48 7.34
CA ILE A 133 7.20 -3.61 7.21
C ILE A 133 5.88 -3.20 7.85
N CYS A 134 4.78 -3.20 7.10
CA CYS A 134 3.44 -2.99 7.62
C CYS A 134 2.73 -4.33 7.85
N LEU A 135 2.14 -4.47 9.03
CA LEU A 135 1.39 -5.65 9.46
C LEU A 135 -0.07 -5.28 9.65
N SER A 136 -1.00 -6.11 9.19
CA SER A 136 -2.39 -6.03 9.66
C SER A 136 -2.50 -6.43 11.12
N GLU A 137 -3.60 -6.07 11.78
CA GLU A 137 -3.87 -6.47 13.15
C GLU A 137 -3.84 -7.99 13.33
N ASP A 138 -4.43 -8.73 12.40
CA ASP A 138 -4.45 -10.20 12.46
C ASP A 138 -3.05 -10.79 12.38
N ALA A 139 -2.19 -10.25 11.52
CA ALA A 139 -0.78 -10.63 11.44
C ALA A 139 -0.03 -10.25 12.73
N TYR A 140 -0.23 -9.02 13.22
CA TYR A 140 0.42 -8.54 14.44
C TYR A 140 0.07 -9.37 15.68
N ARG A 141 -1.20 -9.77 15.83
CA ARG A 141 -1.65 -10.62 16.95
C ARG A 141 -0.91 -11.96 17.01
N GLN A 142 -0.53 -12.53 15.84
CA GLN A 142 0.23 -13.79 15.79
C GLN A 142 1.68 -13.64 16.23
N VAL A 143 2.27 -12.47 16.11
CA VAL A 143 3.71 -12.24 16.40
C VAL A 143 3.98 -11.51 17.70
N LYS A 144 3.01 -10.76 18.23
CA LYS A 144 3.10 -9.89 19.42
C LYS A 144 3.60 -10.58 20.70
N GLY A 145 3.63 -11.83 20.85
CA GLY A 145 4.16 -12.51 22.03
C GLY A 145 5.29 -13.48 21.71
N ARG A 146 5.70 -13.53 20.44
CA ARG A 146 6.67 -14.51 19.94
C ARG A 146 7.94 -13.84 19.41
N LEU A 147 7.83 -12.59 19.03
CA LEU A 147 8.95 -11.78 18.53
C LEU A 147 9.01 -10.49 19.35
N ASP A 148 10.23 -10.12 19.74
CA ASP A 148 10.48 -8.81 20.35
C ASP A 148 10.59 -7.76 19.25
N LEU A 149 9.48 -7.10 18.96
CA LEU A 149 9.34 -6.18 17.85
C LEU A 149 9.08 -4.75 18.34
N ALA A 150 9.88 -3.83 17.89
CA ALA A 150 9.62 -2.41 18.03
C ALA A 150 8.61 -1.96 16.95
N VAL A 151 7.33 -1.97 17.26
CA VAL A 151 6.27 -1.58 16.34
C VAL A 151 5.65 -0.24 16.71
N SER A 152 5.30 0.53 15.70
CA SER A 152 4.49 1.74 15.81
C SER A 152 3.06 1.40 15.40
N ASP A 153 2.09 1.71 16.25
CA ASP A 153 0.67 1.59 15.93
C ASP A 153 0.25 2.78 15.05
N LEU A 154 -0.21 2.50 13.85
CA LEU A 154 -0.67 3.50 12.90
C LEU A 154 -2.20 3.71 12.97
N GLY A 155 -2.91 2.91 13.78
CA GLY A 155 -4.36 2.95 13.90
C GLY A 155 -5.10 2.28 12.74
N ALA A 156 -6.41 2.52 12.69
CA ALA A 156 -7.28 2.00 11.64
C ALA A 156 -7.18 2.88 10.39
N ILE A 157 -6.70 2.32 9.29
CA ILE A 157 -6.47 3.02 8.02
C ILE A 157 -7.46 2.50 6.98
N PRO A 158 -8.22 3.40 6.30
CA PRO A 158 -9.04 3.01 5.17
C PRO A 158 -8.13 2.64 3.99
N LEU A 159 -8.26 1.42 3.51
CA LEU A 159 -7.51 0.93 2.35
C LEU A 159 -8.37 1.00 1.10
N LYS A 160 -7.78 1.35 -0.03
CA LYS A 160 -8.51 1.49 -1.31
C LYS A 160 -9.17 0.18 -1.70
N ASN A 161 -10.50 0.21 -1.94
CA ASN A 161 -11.34 -0.94 -2.32
C ASN A 161 -11.42 -2.05 -1.27
N ILE A 162 -11.15 -1.76 0.00
CA ILE A 162 -11.41 -2.62 1.15
C ILE A 162 -12.56 -1.98 1.93
N ALA A 163 -13.58 -2.76 2.25
CA ALA A 163 -14.84 -2.25 2.82
C ALA A 163 -14.63 -1.67 4.22
N GLU A 164 -13.83 -2.31 5.05
CA GLU A 164 -13.59 -1.93 6.43
C GLU A 164 -12.17 -1.38 6.61
N PRO A 165 -11.98 -0.35 7.46
CA PRO A 165 -10.65 0.11 7.82
C PRO A 165 -9.84 -1.00 8.50
N VAL A 166 -8.60 -1.17 8.06
CA VAL A 166 -7.69 -2.17 8.63
C VAL A 166 -6.79 -1.49 9.66
N HIS A 167 -6.67 -2.08 10.85
CA HIS A 167 -5.73 -1.60 11.86
C HIS A 167 -4.31 -2.05 11.48
N VAL A 168 -3.38 -1.11 11.43
CA VAL A 168 -2.04 -1.31 10.86
C VAL A 168 -0.96 -1.01 11.88
N TYR A 169 0.04 -1.87 11.90
CA TYR A 169 1.25 -1.74 12.69
C TYR A 169 2.46 -1.63 11.77
N SER A 170 3.35 -0.68 12.03
CA SER A 170 4.58 -0.49 11.26
C SER A 170 5.80 -0.90 12.08
N LEU A 171 6.65 -1.73 11.48
CA LEU A 171 7.93 -2.17 12.01
C LEU A 171 9.06 -1.60 11.16
N LYS A 172 9.99 -0.87 11.79
CA LYS A 172 11.24 -0.41 11.16
C LYS A 172 12.39 -1.26 11.65
N VAL A 173 13.11 -1.85 10.73
CA VAL A 173 14.30 -2.67 11.03
C VAL A 173 15.52 -1.75 11.18
N GLY A 174 16.39 -2.06 12.15
CA GLY A 174 17.63 -1.31 12.39
C GLY A 174 17.48 -0.02 13.19
N GLN A 175 16.30 0.31 13.72
CA GLN A 175 16.12 1.38 14.71
C GLN A 175 15.83 0.76 16.07
N PRO A 176 16.54 1.20 17.15
CA PRO A 176 16.18 0.78 18.50
C PRO A 176 14.75 1.22 18.79
N ALA A 177 14.01 0.39 19.53
CA ALA A 177 12.65 0.69 19.94
C ALA A 177 12.61 2.08 20.59
N GLN A 178 11.93 3.03 19.95
CA GLN A 178 11.62 4.29 20.60
C GLN A 178 10.62 3.98 21.72
N ALA A 179 11.04 4.24 22.96
CA ALA A 179 10.15 4.12 24.10
C ALA A 179 8.90 4.96 23.80
N LYS A 180 7.75 4.31 23.83
CA LYS A 180 6.44 4.94 23.69
C LYS A 180 6.41 6.14 24.64
N PRO A 181 6.16 7.38 24.20
CA PRO A 181 5.97 8.46 25.11
C PRO A 181 4.80 8.09 26.01
N ALA A 182 5.07 7.94 27.31
CA ALA A 182 4.03 7.71 28.29
C ALA A 182 3.02 8.85 28.11
N ALA A 183 1.80 8.51 27.77
CA ALA A 183 0.70 9.47 27.74
C ALA A 183 0.62 10.06 29.14
N THR A 184 1.10 11.28 29.30
CA THR A 184 0.94 12.07 30.52
C THR A 184 -0.56 12.33 30.62
N VAL A 185 -1.22 11.54 31.46
CA VAL A 185 -2.57 11.82 31.91
C VAL A 185 -2.43 13.07 32.77
N ALA A 186 -2.61 14.23 32.14
CA ALA A 186 -2.80 15.48 32.88
C ALA A 186 -4.11 15.34 33.65
N ALA A 187 -3.99 15.01 34.91
CA ALA A 187 -5.06 15.07 35.87
C ALA A 187 -5.51 16.54 35.95
N ALA A 188 -6.60 16.86 35.26
CA ALA A 188 -7.30 18.10 35.48
C ALA A 188 -7.91 18.06 36.89
N LYS A 189 -7.21 18.67 37.85
CA LYS A 189 -7.80 19.07 39.13
C LYS A 189 -8.86 20.12 38.84
N SER A 190 -10.10 19.74 39.01
CA SER A 190 -11.22 20.66 39.14
C SER A 190 -11.10 21.36 40.46
N GLU A 191 -10.65 22.60 40.49
CA GLU A 191 -10.90 23.51 41.58
C GLU A 191 -12.17 24.30 41.24
N SER A 192 -13.24 23.94 41.94
CA SER A 192 -14.48 24.71 42.05
C SER A 192 -14.23 25.97 42.86
N ALA A 193 -14.23 27.12 42.22
CA ALA A 193 -14.37 28.40 42.89
C ALA A 193 -15.65 29.05 42.39
N THR A 194 -16.64 28.93 43.26
CA THR A 194 -17.90 29.70 43.27
C THR A 194 -17.61 31.18 43.36
N THR A 195 -17.95 31.97 42.37
CA THR A 195 -18.19 33.41 42.56
C THR A 195 -19.27 33.88 41.59
N LEU A 196 -20.45 34.17 42.15
CA LEU A 196 -21.53 34.87 41.47
C LEU A 196 -21.14 36.32 41.19
N PRO A 197 -21.36 36.87 40.04
CA PRO A 197 -21.56 38.33 39.89
C PRO A 197 -23.03 38.66 39.78
N LYS A 198 -23.35 39.73 40.52
CA LYS A 198 -24.65 40.40 40.61
C LYS A 198 -25.22 40.87 39.27
N PRO A 199 -26.55 41.01 39.19
CA PRO A 199 -27.21 41.50 37.99
C PRO A 199 -27.13 43.03 37.89
N ARG A 200 -26.73 43.53 36.73
CA ARG A 200 -26.87 44.96 36.39
C ARG A 200 -27.81 45.14 35.21
N ALA A 201 -28.92 45.79 35.61
CA ALA A 201 -29.68 46.80 34.91
C ALA A 201 -29.96 46.70 33.40
N PHE A 202 -31.21 46.55 33.16
CA PHE A 202 -31.99 46.93 32.01
C PHE A 202 -31.51 48.20 31.28
N LEU A 203 -31.35 48.14 30.00
CA LEU A 203 -31.52 49.27 29.12
C LEU A 203 -32.46 48.91 27.96
N ARG A 204 -33.44 49.76 27.84
CA ARG A 204 -34.65 49.69 27.00
C ARG A 204 -34.32 49.77 25.53
N PHE A 205 -35.09 49.03 24.77
CA PHE A 205 -35.30 49.21 23.34
C PHE A 205 -35.96 50.55 23.00
N PRO A 206 -35.79 51.04 21.79
CA PRO A 206 -36.95 51.43 21.04
C PRO A 206 -37.12 50.65 19.75
N ALA A 207 -38.37 50.30 19.51
CA ALA A 207 -38.88 49.79 18.28
C ALA A 207 -38.82 50.85 17.17
N LEU A 208 -38.40 50.44 15.98
CA LEU A 208 -38.70 51.19 14.77
C LEU A 208 -39.32 50.26 13.73
N SER A 209 -40.59 50.53 13.56
CA SER A 209 -41.49 50.10 12.52
C SER A 209 -41.10 50.76 11.20
N CYS A 210 -41.10 50.00 10.10
CA CYS A 210 -41.42 50.47 8.74
C CYS A 210 -41.67 49.22 7.89
N ALA A 211 -42.89 48.93 7.64
CA ALA A 211 -43.78 49.25 6.54
C ALA A 211 -43.15 48.96 5.15
N GLY A 212 -43.63 47.88 4.58
CA GLY A 212 -44.27 47.76 3.30
C GLY A 212 -43.51 48.17 2.02
N ARG A 213 -43.32 47.22 1.17
CA ARG A 213 -43.74 47.36 -0.25
C ARG A 213 -43.78 46.00 -0.93
N ARG A 214 -44.98 45.61 -1.32
CA ARG A 214 -45.21 44.60 -2.34
C ARG A 214 -44.90 45.19 -3.71
N SER A 215 -44.22 44.49 -4.57
CA SER A 215 -44.40 44.65 -5.99
C SER A 215 -44.37 43.30 -6.69
N ARG A 216 -45.52 43.03 -7.31
CA ARG A 216 -45.73 41.95 -8.30
C ARG A 216 -45.14 42.43 -9.65
N SER A 217 -44.53 41.55 -10.39
CA SER A 217 -44.62 41.46 -11.87
C SER A 217 -43.89 40.22 -12.27
N ARG A 218 -44.55 39.25 -12.78
CA ARG A 218 -45.07 39.01 -14.14
C ARG A 218 -44.03 38.28 -15.01
N ALA A 219 -44.48 37.10 -15.37
CA ALA A 219 -43.90 36.21 -16.32
C ALA A 219 -43.60 36.87 -17.69
N SER A 220 -42.53 36.45 -18.31
CA SER A 220 -42.50 36.38 -19.77
C SER A 220 -41.65 35.19 -20.24
N ARG A 221 -42.29 34.44 -21.10
CA ARG A 221 -41.76 33.38 -21.96
C ARG A 221 -40.79 33.99 -22.93
N GLY A 222 -39.72 33.27 -23.26
CA GLY A 222 -38.86 33.61 -24.33
C GLY A 222 -37.89 32.46 -24.60
N GLY A 223 -38.25 31.66 -25.56
CA GLY A 223 -37.41 30.63 -26.12
C GLY A 223 -36.26 31.24 -26.95
N GLY A 224 -35.16 30.56 -26.92
CA GLY A 224 -33.99 30.85 -27.74
C GLY A 224 -33.25 29.56 -28.04
N LEU A 225 -33.60 28.99 -29.18
CA LEU A 225 -32.78 27.99 -29.88
C LEU A 225 -31.43 28.62 -30.21
N CYS A 226 -30.36 27.95 -29.88
CA CYS A 226 -29.08 28.17 -30.57
C CYS A 226 -28.55 26.81 -31.04
N LEU A 227 -28.65 26.68 -32.34
CA LEU A 227 -28.02 25.65 -33.15
C LEU A 227 -26.51 25.91 -33.24
N ALA A 228 -25.83 24.82 -33.54
CA ALA A 228 -24.52 24.69 -34.16
C ALA A 228 -23.31 24.49 -33.21
N CYS A 229 -22.87 23.26 -33.05
CA CYS A 229 -21.74 22.76 -33.84
C CYS A 229 -21.56 21.26 -33.58
N GLY A 230 -21.94 20.50 -34.61
CA GLY A 230 -21.62 19.09 -34.70
C GLY A 230 -20.15 18.91 -35.12
N LEU A 231 -19.47 18.06 -34.38
CA LEU A 231 -18.26 17.41 -34.86
C LEU A 231 -18.34 15.93 -34.47
N ARG A 232 -18.77 15.16 -35.43
CA ARG A 232 -18.60 13.70 -35.46
C ARG A 232 -17.10 13.44 -35.69
N ALA A 233 -16.42 12.86 -34.74
CA ALA A 233 -15.19 12.15 -34.97
C ALA A 233 -15.49 10.68 -35.21
N THR A 234 -15.42 10.30 -36.43
CA THR A 234 -15.42 8.91 -36.89
C THR A 234 -14.08 8.28 -36.51
N PHE A 235 -14.12 7.32 -35.62
CA PHE A 235 -12.96 6.49 -35.32
C PHE A 235 -12.85 5.41 -36.40
N HIS A 236 -11.79 5.50 -37.19
CA HIS A 236 -11.46 4.56 -38.23
C HIS A 236 -10.85 3.29 -37.62
N ASP A 237 -11.49 2.21 -37.86
CA ASP A 237 -11.06 0.81 -37.76
C ASP A 237 -9.91 0.58 -38.74
N GLY A 238 -8.77 0.11 -38.28
CA GLY A 238 -7.67 -0.17 -39.19
C GLY A 238 -6.33 -0.49 -38.57
N PHE A 239 -6.25 -1.59 -37.77
CA PHE A 239 -4.95 -2.25 -37.61
C PHE A 239 -5.11 -3.75 -37.34
N ARG A 240 -5.52 -4.47 -38.38
CA ARG A 240 -5.32 -5.91 -38.46
C ARG A 240 -4.40 -6.20 -39.65
N ARG A 241 -3.50 -7.11 -39.40
CA ARG A 241 -2.59 -7.80 -40.34
C ARG A 241 -1.22 -7.16 -40.51
N ARG A 242 -0.25 -7.69 -39.75
CA ARG A 242 1.02 -8.26 -40.28
C ARG A 242 1.76 -8.89 -39.11
N GLN A 243 1.78 -10.22 -39.10
CA GLN A 243 2.93 -11.06 -38.88
C GLN A 243 2.48 -12.52 -38.87
N ALA A 244 2.49 -13.07 -40.03
CA ALA A 244 2.65 -14.50 -40.24
C ALA A 244 3.75 -14.60 -41.29
N SER A 245 4.88 -15.10 -40.88
CA SER A 245 5.82 -15.89 -41.70
C SER A 245 7.25 -15.67 -41.17
N GLN A 246 7.72 -16.63 -40.46
CA GLN A 246 9.00 -17.28 -40.73
C GLN A 246 9.25 -18.34 -39.66
N CYS A 247 8.66 -19.50 -39.89
CA CYS A 247 9.22 -20.77 -39.43
C CYS A 247 10.05 -21.34 -40.58
N ALA A 248 11.29 -21.69 -40.32
CA ALA A 248 11.93 -22.85 -40.93
C ALA A 248 13.30 -23.08 -40.26
N ALA A 249 13.43 -24.22 -39.64
CA ALA A 249 14.67 -24.84 -39.24
C ALA A 249 15.48 -25.26 -40.48
N PRO A 250 16.74 -25.81 -40.38
CA PRO A 250 16.90 -27.12 -39.78
C PRO A 250 18.18 -27.35 -38.94
N PHE A 251 18.13 -28.41 -38.14
CA PHE A 251 19.17 -29.29 -37.66
C PHE A 251 20.37 -29.50 -38.60
N ASP A 252 21.60 -29.45 -38.02
CA ASP A 252 22.59 -30.50 -38.27
C ASP A 252 23.75 -30.43 -37.27
N ARG A 253 23.98 -31.54 -36.63
CA ARG A 253 25.14 -32.26 -36.14
C ARG A 253 26.54 -31.61 -36.27
N CYS A 254 27.26 -31.73 -35.15
CA CYS A 254 28.67 -32.28 -35.02
C CYS A 254 28.97 -32.34 -33.51
N VAL A 255 29.10 -33.46 -32.89
CA VAL A 255 30.06 -34.55 -32.72
C VAL A 255 31.51 -34.09 -32.52
N ALA A 256 31.97 -34.31 -31.26
CA ALA A 256 33.27 -34.75 -30.70
C ALA A 256 34.58 -34.06 -31.16
N VAL A 257 35.33 -33.52 -30.25
CA VAL A 257 36.58 -34.10 -29.64
C VAL A 257 36.71 -33.53 -28.21
#